data_0e2ac5234a983eaad5e55a4ccc0618c8
#
_entry.id   0e2ac5234a983eaad5e55a4ccc0618c8
#
_cell.length_a   1.000
_cell.length_b   1.000
_cell.length_c   1.000
_cell.angle_alpha   90.00
_cell.angle_beta   90.00
_cell.angle_gamma   90.00
#
_symmetry.space_group_name_H-M   'P 1'
#
loop_
_entity.id
_entity.type
_entity.pdbx_description
1 polymer ?
#
loop_
_entity_poly.entity_id
_entity_poly.type
_entity_poly.pdbx_seq_one_letter_code
_entity_poly.pdbx_strand_id
1 'polypeptide(L)'
;TENSGDLTLGDLRPRVLIPTVNYSKGNGQFFKTPHSPRFFMDYKHKLIDIGLATAAAPTYFPLHAIGEEGVFADGGLVGNSPGFFGLHEAHHALGVPRGKGNVRVLAIGTMTLGATKSGSTGLDWGIKQWGARIFDLVISSQEHSVHAMLSHLVDEDYVRVDAPGTA
;
A
#
# COMPACT_ATOMS: atom_id res chain seq x y z
N THR A 1 -25.36 -10.96 16.42
CA THR A 1 -23.92 -10.80 16.11
C THR A 1 -23.77 -10.99 14.61
N GLU A 2 -23.71 -9.89 13.86
CA GLU A 2 -23.35 -9.90 12.44
C GLU A 2 -21.98 -10.57 12.33
N ASN A 3 -21.90 -11.53 11.44
CA ASN A 3 -20.67 -12.26 11.20
C ASN A 3 -19.67 -11.30 10.57
N SER A 4 -18.58 -10.95 11.27
CA SER A 4 -17.59 -9.98 10.80
C SER A 4 -16.95 -10.31 9.44
N GLY A 5 -17.12 -11.55 8.95
CA GLY A 5 -16.72 -11.99 7.62
C GLY A 5 -17.59 -11.51 6.46
N ASP A 6 -18.74 -10.90 6.75
CA ASP A 6 -19.67 -10.40 5.71
C ASP A 6 -19.62 -8.89 5.50
N LEU A 7 -18.82 -8.16 6.30
CA LEU A 7 -18.62 -6.72 6.11
C LEU A 7 -17.98 -6.42 4.76
N THR A 8 -18.54 -5.42 4.10
CA THR A 8 -18.07 -4.92 2.79
C THR A 8 -17.32 -3.61 2.94
N LEU A 9 -16.62 -3.21 1.89
CA LEU A 9 -15.95 -1.91 1.85
C LEU A 9 -16.95 -0.74 2.00
N GLY A 10 -18.19 -0.92 1.53
CA GLY A 10 -19.26 0.06 1.65
C GLY A 10 -19.78 0.28 3.06
N ASP A 11 -19.59 -0.68 3.97
CA ASP A 11 -20.02 -0.59 5.38
C ASP A 11 -19.07 0.25 6.24
N LEU A 12 -17.88 0.58 5.70
CA LEU A 12 -16.90 1.39 6.40
C LEU A 12 -17.32 2.86 6.46
N ARG A 13 -17.31 3.43 7.66
CA ARG A 13 -17.55 4.87 7.85
C ARG A 13 -16.37 5.75 7.44
N PRO A 14 -15.09 5.41 7.78
CA PRO A 14 -13.96 6.18 7.32
C PRO A 14 -13.74 6.01 5.83
N ARG A 15 -13.15 7.02 5.20
CA ARG A 15 -12.70 6.94 3.81
C ARG A 15 -11.42 6.12 3.77
N VAL A 16 -11.43 5.07 2.98
CA VAL A 16 -10.32 4.11 2.92
C VAL A 16 -9.89 3.92 1.47
N LEU A 17 -8.59 3.78 1.29
CA LEU A 17 -7.94 3.38 0.05
C LEU A 17 -6.97 2.25 0.40
N ILE A 18 -7.12 1.11 -0.26
CA ILE A 18 -6.30 -0.08 -0.02
C ILE A 18 -5.60 -0.46 -1.33
N PRO A 19 -4.26 -0.35 -1.42
CA PRO A 19 -3.52 -0.75 -2.60
C PRO A 19 -3.47 -2.27 -2.75
N THR A 20 -3.52 -2.74 -3.98
CA THR A 20 -3.31 -4.14 -4.36
C THR A 20 -2.65 -4.18 -5.74
N VAL A 21 -2.11 -5.32 -6.13
CA VAL A 21 -1.69 -5.58 -7.51
C VAL A 21 -2.67 -6.56 -8.14
N ASN A 22 -3.41 -6.13 -9.16
CA ASN A 22 -4.20 -7.06 -9.96
C ASN A 22 -3.25 -7.80 -10.90
N TYR A 23 -2.89 -9.03 -10.52
CA TYR A 23 -1.98 -9.87 -11.28
C TYR A 23 -2.55 -10.30 -12.62
N SER A 24 -3.88 -10.51 -12.69
CA SER A 24 -4.56 -10.85 -13.94
C SER A 24 -4.49 -9.75 -14.99
N LYS A 25 -4.45 -8.48 -14.56
CA LYS A 25 -4.40 -7.30 -15.43
C LYS A 25 -3.01 -6.68 -15.53
N GLY A 26 -2.05 -7.11 -14.68
CA GLY A 26 -0.68 -6.60 -14.66
C GLY A 26 -0.56 -5.15 -14.21
N ASN A 27 -1.45 -4.66 -13.34
CA ASN A 27 -1.44 -3.27 -12.86
C ASN A 27 -1.74 -3.13 -11.36
N GLY A 28 -1.37 -1.99 -10.80
CA GLY A 28 -1.83 -1.60 -9.48
C GLY A 28 -3.32 -1.29 -9.49
N GLN A 29 -4.05 -1.81 -8.51
CA GLN A 29 -5.46 -1.54 -8.28
C GLN A 29 -5.66 -1.06 -6.85
N PHE A 30 -6.56 -0.09 -6.66
CA PHE A 30 -6.84 0.50 -5.36
C PHE A 30 -8.32 0.30 -5.04
N PHE A 31 -8.61 -0.52 -4.03
CA PHE A 31 -9.97 -0.64 -3.52
C PHE A 31 -10.30 0.58 -2.67
N LYS A 32 -11.45 1.21 -2.95
CA LYS A 32 -11.85 2.47 -2.33
C LYS A 32 -13.27 2.42 -1.80
N THR A 33 -13.46 3.00 -0.61
CA THR A 33 -14.82 3.28 -0.14
C THR A 33 -15.53 4.22 -1.12
N PRO A 34 -16.89 4.26 -1.15
CA PRO A 34 -17.66 5.09 -2.09
C PRO A 34 -17.67 6.57 -1.67
N HIS A 35 -16.48 7.15 -1.41
CA HIS A 35 -16.34 8.54 -0.98
C HIS A 35 -16.27 9.56 -2.13
N SER A 36 -16.43 9.08 -3.36
CA SER A 36 -16.60 9.91 -4.55
C SER A 36 -17.62 9.26 -5.49
N PRO A 37 -18.41 10.02 -6.26
CA PRO A 37 -19.34 9.47 -7.24
C PRO A 37 -18.69 8.58 -8.30
N ARG A 38 -17.36 8.64 -8.45
CA ARG A 38 -16.59 7.79 -9.36
C ARG A 38 -16.32 6.40 -8.81
N PHE A 39 -16.47 6.18 -7.49
CA PHE A 39 -16.12 4.95 -6.80
C PHE A 39 -17.36 4.16 -6.41
N PHE A 40 -18.02 3.59 -7.41
CA PHE A 40 -19.28 2.87 -7.25
C PHE A 40 -19.15 1.36 -7.51
N MET A 41 -17.94 0.85 -7.73
CA MET A 41 -17.72 -0.57 -8.04
C MET A 41 -17.26 -1.37 -6.83
N ASP A 42 -16.40 -0.78 -5.99
CA ASP A 42 -15.67 -1.52 -4.96
C ASP A 42 -16.46 -1.77 -3.69
N TYR A 43 -17.54 -1.00 -3.44
CA TYR A 43 -18.27 -1.02 -2.16
C TYR A 43 -18.84 -2.39 -1.77
N LYS A 44 -19.10 -3.26 -2.75
CA LYS A 44 -19.69 -4.59 -2.55
C LYS A 44 -18.68 -5.66 -2.16
N HIS A 45 -17.38 -5.40 -2.31
CA HIS A 45 -16.37 -6.40 -2.00
C HIS A 45 -16.22 -6.57 -0.50
N LYS A 46 -16.10 -7.82 -0.08
CA LYS A 46 -15.89 -8.17 1.33
C LYS A 46 -14.53 -7.68 1.81
N LEU A 47 -14.50 -7.12 3.01
CA LEU A 47 -13.25 -6.64 3.60
C LEU A 47 -12.22 -7.76 3.79
N ILE A 48 -12.69 -8.98 4.07
CA ILE A 48 -11.80 -10.14 4.19
C ILE A 48 -11.09 -10.44 2.86
N ASP A 49 -11.80 -10.38 1.73
CA ASP A 49 -11.19 -10.63 0.42
C ASP A 49 -10.19 -9.55 0.06
N ILE A 50 -10.53 -8.27 0.30
CA ILE A 50 -9.62 -7.16 0.09
C ILE A 50 -8.38 -7.29 0.99
N GLY A 51 -8.57 -7.65 2.27
CA GLY A 51 -7.49 -7.88 3.23
C GLY A 51 -6.54 -8.99 2.78
N LEU A 52 -7.08 -10.12 2.32
CA LEU A 52 -6.28 -11.23 1.79
C LEU A 52 -5.57 -10.86 0.49
N ALA A 53 -6.21 -10.09 -0.39
CA ALA A 53 -5.62 -9.61 -1.64
C ALA A 53 -4.44 -8.66 -1.39
N THR A 54 -4.61 -7.67 -0.50
CA THR A 54 -3.54 -6.69 -0.20
C THR A 54 -2.37 -7.29 0.58
N ALA A 55 -2.58 -8.40 1.29
CA ALA A 55 -1.58 -9.10 2.09
C ALA A 55 -0.95 -10.31 1.37
N ALA A 56 -1.28 -10.57 0.11
CA ALA A 56 -0.79 -11.72 -0.67
C ALA A 56 0.67 -11.52 -1.12
N ALA A 57 1.60 -11.42 -0.16
CA ALA A 57 3.01 -11.16 -0.40
C ALA A 57 3.68 -12.31 -1.18
N PRO A 58 4.30 -12.03 -2.33
CA PRO A 58 5.01 -13.05 -3.10
C PRO A 58 6.00 -13.81 -2.25
N THR A 59 6.08 -15.11 -2.44
CA THR A 59 6.92 -16.07 -1.71
C THR A 59 6.47 -16.39 -0.28
N TYR A 60 5.64 -15.55 0.34
CA TYR A 60 5.12 -15.77 1.70
C TYR A 60 3.69 -16.30 1.72
N PHE A 61 2.84 -15.76 0.86
CA PHE A 61 1.43 -16.11 0.80
C PHE A 61 0.98 -16.43 -0.63
N PRO A 62 -0.06 -17.26 -0.79
CA PRO A 62 -0.66 -17.50 -2.08
C PRO A 62 -1.34 -16.24 -2.61
N LEU A 63 -1.48 -16.15 -3.93
CA LEU A 63 -2.31 -15.13 -4.57
C LEU A 63 -3.77 -15.29 -4.12
N HIS A 64 -4.53 -14.20 -4.07
CA HIS A 64 -5.94 -14.21 -3.69
C HIS A 64 -6.84 -13.85 -4.87
N ALA A 65 -7.90 -14.62 -5.10
CA ALA A 65 -8.87 -14.37 -6.15
C ALA A 65 -10.12 -13.69 -5.59
N ILE A 66 -10.59 -12.62 -6.24
CA ILE A 66 -11.84 -11.93 -5.91
C ILE A 66 -12.81 -12.07 -7.08
N GLY A 67 -13.59 -13.14 -7.09
CA GLY A 67 -14.61 -13.42 -8.10
C GLY A 67 -14.11 -13.15 -9.53
N GLU A 68 -14.87 -12.37 -10.29
CA GLU A 68 -14.53 -11.99 -11.67
C GLU A 68 -13.56 -10.81 -11.77
N GLU A 69 -13.24 -10.14 -10.65
CA GLU A 69 -12.29 -9.00 -10.63
C GLU A 69 -10.88 -9.45 -10.99
N GLY A 70 -10.53 -10.69 -10.66
CA GLY A 70 -9.25 -11.30 -11.02
C GLY A 70 -8.49 -11.85 -9.81
N VAL A 71 -7.19 -12.09 -10.04
CA VAL A 71 -6.25 -12.62 -9.06
C VAL A 71 -5.32 -11.50 -8.61
N PHE A 72 -5.09 -11.42 -7.32
CA PHE A 72 -4.39 -10.30 -6.69
C PHE A 72 -3.12 -10.75 -5.96
N ALA A 73 -2.15 -9.85 -5.93
CA ALA A 73 -0.93 -9.92 -5.15
C ALA A 73 -0.84 -8.70 -4.21
N ASP A 74 0.12 -8.75 -3.30
CA ASP A 74 0.37 -7.76 -2.25
C ASP A 74 0.39 -6.32 -2.75
N GLY A 75 -0.32 -5.46 -2.04
CA GLY A 75 -0.33 -4.03 -2.29
C GLY A 75 0.98 -3.33 -2.02
N GLY A 76 1.85 -3.91 -1.18
CA GLY A 76 3.20 -3.40 -0.92
C GLY A 76 4.09 -3.34 -2.16
N LEU A 77 3.81 -4.16 -3.19
CA LEU A 77 4.52 -4.09 -4.47
C LEU A 77 4.31 -2.77 -5.21
N VAL A 78 3.19 -2.09 -4.98
CA VAL A 78 2.84 -0.82 -5.65
C VAL A 78 2.78 0.35 -4.67
N GLY A 79 2.48 0.11 -3.41
CA GLY A 79 2.28 1.17 -2.44
C GLY A 79 2.43 0.74 -0.99
N ASN A 80 3.61 0.26 -0.59
CA ASN A 80 3.91 -0.11 0.80
C ASN A 80 3.79 1.10 1.74
N SER A 81 4.08 2.30 1.24
CA SER A 81 3.82 3.56 1.93
C SER A 81 2.70 4.31 1.20
N PRO A 82 1.42 4.10 1.55
CA PRO A 82 0.27 4.61 0.79
C PRO A 82 0.00 6.10 0.99
N GLY A 83 0.79 6.81 1.79
CA GLY A 83 0.58 8.23 2.09
C GLY A 83 0.53 9.14 0.86
N PHE A 84 1.31 8.83 -0.18
CA PHE A 84 1.27 9.60 -1.43
C PHE A 84 -0.06 9.40 -2.17
N PHE A 85 -0.59 8.18 -2.19
CA PHE A 85 -1.91 7.89 -2.77
C PHE A 85 -3.02 8.55 -1.97
N GLY A 86 -2.90 8.58 -0.62
CA GLY A 86 -3.83 9.29 0.25
C GLY A 86 -3.84 10.81 -0.01
N LEU A 87 -2.67 11.42 -0.19
CA LEU A 87 -2.54 12.84 -0.55
C LEU A 87 -3.16 13.12 -1.93
N HIS A 88 -2.88 12.27 -2.91
CA HIS A 88 -3.50 12.35 -4.23
C HIS A 88 -5.02 12.26 -4.14
N GLU A 89 -5.54 11.32 -3.36
CA GLU A 89 -6.97 11.11 -3.16
C GLU A 89 -7.64 12.32 -2.51
N ALA A 90 -7.00 12.92 -1.51
CA ALA A 90 -7.49 14.13 -0.86
C ALA A 90 -7.72 15.27 -1.86
N HIS A 91 -6.77 15.48 -2.76
CA HIS A 91 -6.88 16.55 -3.75
C HIS A 91 -7.83 16.22 -4.91
N HIS A 92 -7.78 15.00 -5.44
CA HIS A 92 -8.50 14.65 -6.67
C HIS A 92 -9.90 14.10 -6.46
N ALA A 93 -10.11 13.34 -5.39
CA ALA A 93 -11.41 12.73 -5.12
C ALA A 93 -12.24 13.51 -4.10
N LEU A 94 -11.57 14.12 -3.10
CA LEU A 94 -12.23 14.87 -2.04
C LEU A 94 -12.24 16.38 -2.29
N GLY A 95 -11.54 16.86 -3.32
CA GLY A 95 -11.52 18.27 -3.70
C GLY A 95 -10.80 19.17 -2.69
N VAL A 96 -9.94 18.63 -1.82
CA VAL A 96 -9.16 19.43 -0.88
C VAL A 96 -8.19 20.32 -1.67
N PRO A 97 -8.19 21.65 -1.45
CA PRO A 97 -7.27 22.55 -2.16
C PRO A 97 -5.81 22.18 -1.90
N ARG A 98 -4.95 22.41 -2.90
CA ARG A 98 -3.50 22.29 -2.69
C ARG A 98 -3.00 23.47 -1.87
N GLY A 99 -2.02 23.25 -1.01
CA GLY A 99 -1.41 24.28 -0.19
C GLY A 99 -1.11 23.80 1.22
N LYS A 100 -0.23 24.55 1.92
CA LYS A 100 0.15 24.24 3.30
C LYS A 100 -1.06 24.28 4.23
N GLY A 101 -1.10 23.36 5.19
CA GLY A 101 -2.14 23.27 6.21
C GLY A 101 -3.46 22.66 5.78
N ASN A 102 -3.66 22.40 4.48
CA ASN A 102 -4.92 21.82 3.98
C ASN A 102 -5.00 20.31 4.14
N VAL A 103 -3.86 19.62 4.13
CA VAL A 103 -3.75 18.17 4.35
C VAL A 103 -2.62 17.90 5.31
N ARG A 104 -2.87 17.12 6.35
CA ARG A 104 -1.84 16.56 7.23
C ARG A 104 -1.70 15.09 6.97
N VAL A 105 -0.47 14.61 6.86
CA VAL A 105 -0.16 13.21 6.58
C VAL A 105 0.57 12.60 7.77
N LEU A 106 -0.05 11.59 8.38
CA LEU A 106 0.60 10.74 9.37
C LEU A 106 0.92 9.39 8.70
N ALA A 107 2.19 9.09 8.52
CA ALA A 107 2.65 7.79 8.06
C ALA A 107 3.09 6.94 9.26
N ILE A 108 2.53 5.74 9.37
CA ILE A 108 2.90 4.79 10.41
C ILE A 108 3.60 3.61 9.74
N GLY A 109 4.88 3.41 10.06
CA GLY A 109 5.68 2.31 9.55
C GLY A 109 5.48 1.02 10.35
N THR A 110 6.03 -0.07 9.82
CA THR A 110 5.93 -1.41 10.41
C THR A 110 7.25 -1.87 11.05
N MET A 111 8.18 -0.97 11.30
CA MET A 111 9.51 -1.26 11.88
C MET A 111 10.33 -2.24 11.02
N THR A 112 10.22 -2.13 9.72
CA THR A 112 10.91 -3.03 8.79
C THR A 112 12.42 -2.78 8.83
N LEU A 113 13.19 -3.85 8.95
CA LEU A 113 14.64 -3.81 8.67
C LEU A 113 14.82 -3.52 7.19
N GLY A 114 15.34 -2.33 6.86
CA GLY A 114 15.63 -1.98 5.47
C GLY A 114 16.51 -3.02 4.80
N ALA A 115 16.28 -3.30 3.52
CA ALA A 115 17.09 -4.19 2.71
C ALA A 115 18.50 -3.61 2.58
N THR A 116 19.40 -3.97 3.50
CA THR A 116 20.80 -3.53 3.48
C THR A 116 21.71 -4.66 3.02
N LYS A 117 22.70 -4.30 2.23
CA LYS A 117 23.75 -5.21 1.82
C LYS A 117 24.85 -5.23 2.89
N SER A 118 25.13 -6.39 3.48
CA SER A 118 26.31 -6.58 4.32
C SER A 118 27.58 -6.49 3.46
N GLY A 119 28.59 -5.74 3.95
CA GLY A 119 29.76 -5.32 3.18
C GLY A 119 30.71 -6.40 2.64
N SER A 120 30.49 -7.70 2.92
CA SER A 120 31.40 -8.80 2.56
C SER A 120 30.96 -9.62 1.34
N THR A 121 29.84 -9.31 0.73
CA THR A 121 29.31 -10.09 -0.41
C THR A 121 29.78 -9.53 -1.75
N GLY A 122 30.23 -10.40 -2.66
CA GLY A 122 30.60 -10.03 -4.04
C GLY A 122 29.51 -9.26 -4.77
N LEU A 123 29.85 -8.68 -5.92
CA LEU A 123 28.91 -7.87 -6.72
C LEU A 123 28.17 -8.71 -7.76
N ASP A 124 28.63 -9.90 -8.05
CA ASP A 124 28.06 -10.81 -9.04
C ASP A 124 26.85 -11.56 -8.45
N TRP A 125 25.68 -10.92 -8.54
CA TRP A 125 24.43 -11.43 -8.01
C TRP A 125 23.49 -11.86 -9.14
N GLY A 126 23.27 -13.18 -9.23
CA GLY A 126 22.24 -13.78 -10.07
C GLY A 126 20.93 -13.99 -9.29
N ILE A 127 20.00 -14.66 -9.93
CA ILE A 127 18.64 -14.91 -9.40
C ILE A 127 18.65 -15.66 -8.05
N LYS A 128 19.66 -16.52 -7.83
CA LYS A 128 19.80 -17.27 -6.58
C LYS A 128 20.19 -16.39 -5.38
N GLN A 129 21.04 -15.39 -5.61
CA GLN A 129 21.48 -14.45 -4.58
C GLN A 129 20.38 -13.44 -4.27
N TRP A 130 19.67 -12.99 -5.30
CA TRP A 130 18.55 -12.10 -5.14
C TRP A 130 17.38 -12.77 -4.40
N GLY A 131 16.84 -13.86 -4.92
CA GLY A 131 15.71 -14.57 -4.31
C GLY A 131 14.62 -13.60 -3.83
N ALA A 132 14.13 -13.80 -2.60
CA ALA A 132 13.13 -12.93 -1.98
C ALA A 132 13.64 -11.52 -1.66
N ARG A 133 14.95 -11.32 -1.56
CA ARG A 133 15.57 -10.01 -1.22
C ARG A 133 15.24 -8.91 -2.22
N ILE A 134 14.91 -9.27 -3.47
CA ILE A 134 14.50 -8.29 -4.47
C ILE A 134 13.20 -7.58 -4.06
N PHE A 135 12.28 -8.31 -3.41
CA PHE A 135 11.03 -7.73 -2.92
C PHE A 135 11.29 -6.77 -1.76
N ASP A 136 12.15 -7.16 -0.81
CA ASP A 136 12.54 -6.29 0.30
C ASP A 136 13.19 -5.00 -0.20
N LEU A 137 14.05 -5.10 -1.23
CA LEU A 137 14.68 -3.94 -1.83
C LEU A 137 13.67 -3.04 -2.54
N VAL A 138 12.75 -3.60 -3.32
CA VAL A 138 11.70 -2.83 -4.02
C VAL A 138 10.82 -2.10 -3.02
N ILE A 139 10.36 -2.80 -1.99
CA ILE A 139 9.49 -2.24 -0.94
C ILE A 139 10.21 -1.12 -0.20
N SER A 140 11.43 -1.35 0.30
CA SER A 140 12.16 -0.33 1.05
C SER A 140 12.55 0.87 0.19
N SER A 141 12.91 0.68 -1.08
CA SER A 141 13.24 1.79 -1.99
C SER A 141 12.03 2.64 -2.34
N GLN A 142 10.86 2.04 -2.56
CA GLN A 142 9.60 2.77 -2.73
C GLN A 142 9.28 3.61 -1.50
N GLU A 143 9.38 3.01 -0.31
CA GLU A 143 9.07 3.66 0.95
C GLU A 143 9.94 4.90 1.17
N HIS A 144 11.26 4.79 0.96
CA HIS A 144 12.18 5.94 1.03
C HIS A 144 11.83 7.03 0.03
N SER A 145 11.49 6.66 -1.20
CA SER A 145 11.12 7.62 -2.24
C SER A 145 9.84 8.36 -1.90
N VAL A 146 8.82 7.64 -1.43
CA VAL A 146 7.53 8.24 -1.02
C VAL A 146 7.73 9.16 0.18
N HIS A 147 8.54 8.75 1.16
CA HIS A 147 8.86 9.58 2.32
C HIS A 147 9.54 10.90 1.90
N ALA A 148 10.57 10.83 1.05
CA ALA A 148 11.24 12.01 0.53
C ALA A 148 10.28 12.94 -0.23
N MET A 149 9.41 12.39 -1.08
CA MET A 149 8.42 13.18 -1.80
C MET A 149 7.39 13.83 -0.88
N LEU A 150 6.85 13.10 0.09
CA LEU A 150 5.87 13.64 1.02
C LEU A 150 6.45 14.74 1.91
N SER A 151 7.68 14.57 2.40
CA SER A 151 8.35 15.60 3.21
C SER A 151 8.55 16.92 2.45
N HIS A 152 8.71 16.87 1.12
CA HIS A 152 8.80 18.07 0.29
C HIS A 152 7.43 18.64 -0.10
N LEU A 153 6.41 17.79 -0.28
CA LEU A 153 5.10 18.24 -0.77
C LEU A 153 4.21 18.85 0.32
N VAL A 154 4.31 18.32 1.53
CA VAL A 154 3.47 18.75 2.66
C VAL A 154 4.28 19.33 3.83
N ASP A 155 5.62 19.27 3.75
CA ASP A 155 6.54 19.93 4.67
C ASP A 155 6.22 19.66 6.16
N GLU A 156 5.92 20.68 6.96
CA GLU A 156 5.58 20.57 8.39
C GLU A 156 4.31 19.77 8.68
N ASP A 157 3.46 19.60 7.69
CA ASP A 157 2.23 18.80 7.80
C ASP A 157 2.45 17.31 7.59
N TYR A 158 3.71 16.83 7.44
CA TYR A 158 4.07 15.43 7.34
C TYR A 158 4.75 14.93 8.61
N VAL A 159 4.17 13.87 9.18
CA VAL A 159 4.76 13.17 10.33
C VAL A 159 4.89 11.70 10.00
N ARG A 160 6.08 11.14 10.22
CA ARG A 160 6.33 9.69 10.15
C ARG A 160 6.61 9.15 11.55
N VAL A 161 5.89 8.11 11.90
CA VAL A 161 6.13 7.30 13.11
C VAL A 161 6.64 5.94 12.63
N ASP A 162 7.93 5.72 12.82
CA ASP A 162 8.59 4.48 12.46
C ASP A 162 9.82 4.30 13.35
N ALA A 163 10.20 3.07 13.63
CA ALA A 163 11.42 2.76 14.35
C ALA A 163 12.24 1.75 13.53
N PRO A 164 13.59 1.89 13.47
CA PRO A 164 14.40 0.86 12.86
C PRO A 164 14.17 -0.45 13.64
N GLY A 165 13.88 -1.53 12.92
CA GLY A 165 13.78 -2.85 13.54
C GLY A 165 15.10 -3.18 14.21
N THR A 166 15.08 -3.64 15.45
CA THR A 166 16.24 -4.22 16.12
C THR A 166 16.47 -5.62 15.58
N ALA A 167 17.68 -5.87 15.10
CA ALA A 167 18.12 -7.20 14.67
C ALA A 167 18.24 -8.16 15.87
#